data_b91eb49961be2b3d1ab2df2e8c5c1a65
#
_entry.id   b91eb49961be2b3d1ab2df2e8c5c1a65
#
_cell.length_a   1.000
_cell.length_b   1.000
_cell.length_c   1.000
_cell.angle_alpha   90.00
_cell.angle_beta   90.00
_cell.angle_gamma   90.00
#
_symmetry.space_group_name_H-M   'P 1'
#
loop_
_entity.id
_entity.type
_entity.pdbx_description
1 polymer ?
#
loop_
_entity_poly.entity_id
_entity_poly.type
_entity_poly.pdbx_seq_one_letter_code
_entity_poly.pdbx_strand_id
1 'polypeptide(L)'
;MTDNRKLTHGRTSVYNINYRIIWGTKYRNKVLNGKVEIDLKEILLNIAKEKGFEIAHMEIGKDDYVHLLITAPPKLSVTTIVSYLKGISALRLFQRYPDLQRQYWLPEGQRHLWSSSYFVESIGVTNQDAIAKYIDDQRKKEQDL
;
A
#
# COMPACT_ATOMS: atom_id res chain seq x y z
N MET A 1 12.88 21.46 3.87
CA MET A 1 11.58 21.07 3.31
C MET A 1 10.63 20.74 4.45
N THR A 2 9.69 21.60 4.67
CA THR A 2 8.69 21.36 5.71
C THR A 2 7.81 20.20 5.31
N ASP A 3 7.75 19.20 6.15
CA ASP A 3 6.85 18.11 5.92
C ASP A 3 5.41 18.57 6.20
N ASN A 4 4.63 18.67 5.13
CA ASN A 4 3.24 19.08 5.19
C ASN A 4 2.29 17.90 5.40
N ARG A 5 2.80 16.74 5.84
CA ARG A 5 1.94 15.60 6.12
C ARG A 5 1.03 15.90 7.31
N LYS A 6 -0.24 15.92 7.01
CA LYS A 6 -1.27 16.10 8.02
C LYS A 6 -1.41 14.81 8.82
N LEU A 7 -1.65 14.95 10.11
CA LEU A 7 -2.07 13.83 10.93
C LEU A 7 -3.40 13.28 10.43
N THR A 8 -3.54 11.96 10.44
CA THR A 8 -4.79 11.32 10.06
C THR A 8 -5.66 11.14 11.31
N HIS A 9 -6.91 11.54 11.19
CA HIS A 9 -7.88 11.45 12.28
C HIS A 9 -8.79 10.25 12.06
N GLY A 10 -8.66 9.25 12.91
CA GLY A 10 -9.60 8.15 12.98
C GLY A 10 -10.70 8.43 13.99
N ARG A 11 -11.61 7.48 14.16
CA ARG A 11 -12.72 7.59 15.11
C ARG A 11 -12.23 7.74 16.55
N THR A 12 -11.23 6.97 16.92
CA THR A 12 -10.71 6.90 18.29
C THR A 12 -9.22 7.20 18.38
N SER A 13 -8.58 7.56 17.27
CA SER A 13 -7.14 7.78 17.22
C SER A 13 -6.76 8.86 16.22
N VAL A 14 -5.63 9.47 16.48
CA VAL A 14 -4.93 10.35 15.54
C VAL A 14 -3.61 9.66 15.25
N TYR A 15 -3.26 9.51 13.98
CA TYR A 15 -2.08 8.75 13.62
C TYR A 15 -1.37 9.32 12.38
N ASN A 16 -0.11 8.96 12.26
CA ASN A 16 0.72 9.27 11.11
C ASN A 16 1.63 8.06 10.88
N ILE A 17 1.06 7.02 10.29
CA ILE A 17 1.77 5.76 10.02
C ILE A 17 1.86 5.60 8.52
N ASN A 18 3.07 5.66 8.00
CA ASN A 18 3.33 5.58 6.57
C ASN A 18 4.37 4.52 6.27
N TYR A 19 4.15 3.78 5.20
CA TYR A 19 5.06 2.75 4.72
C TYR A 19 5.39 2.97 3.25
N ARG A 20 6.65 2.76 2.90
CA ARG A 20 7.06 2.56 1.52
C ARG A 20 7.11 1.06 1.28
N ILE A 21 6.35 0.58 0.29
CA ILE A 21 6.27 -0.84 -0.03
C ILE A 21 6.62 -1.02 -1.50
N ILE A 22 7.52 -1.97 -1.77
CA ILE A 22 7.97 -2.28 -3.13
C ILE A 22 7.94 -3.79 -3.32
N TRP A 23 7.34 -4.25 -4.41
CA TRP A 23 7.42 -5.65 -4.82
C TRP A 23 7.46 -5.74 -6.34
N GLY A 24 7.91 -6.89 -6.85
CA GLY A 24 8.06 -7.12 -8.27
C GLY A 24 7.26 -8.29 -8.77
N THR A 25 7.22 -8.43 -10.08
CA THR A 25 6.66 -9.61 -10.73
C THR A 25 7.58 -10.80 -10.51
N LYS A 26 6.99 -11.99 -10.45
CA LYS A 26 7.77 -13.22 -10.38
C LYS A 26 8.54 -13.38 -11.70
N TYR A 27 9.83 -13.72 -11.59
CA TYR A 27 10.76 -13.84 -12.72
C TYR A 27 11.01 -12.52 -13.47
N ARG A 28 10.62 -11.39 -12.93
CA ARG A 28 10.75 -10.07 -13.56
C ARG A 28 10.19 -10.02 -14.98
N ASN A 29 9.09 -10.71 -15.19
CA ASN A 29 8.39 -10.67 -16.48
C ASN A 29 7.83 -9.26 -16.72
N LYS A 30 8.14 -8.70 -17.88
CA LYS A 30 7.74 -7.33 -18.23
C LYS A 30 6.29 -7.28 -18.69
N VAL A 31 5.36 -7.43 -17.75
CA VAL A 31 3.92 -7.47 -18.02
C VAL A 31 3.18 -6.22 -17.54
N LEU A 32 3.82 -5.39 -16.70
CA LEU A 32 3.17 -4.23 -16.11
C LEU A 32 3.30 -2.99 -17.02
N ASN A 33 2.67 -3.05 -18.18
CA ASN A 33 2.68 -1.96 -19.14
C ASN A 33 1.31 -1.80 -19.80
N GLY A 34 1.11 -0.65 -20.46
CA GLY A 34 -0.10 -0.38 -21.22
C GLY A 34 -1.37 -0.51 -20.38
N LYS A 35 -2.31 -1.29 -20.90
CA LYS A 35 -3.62 -1.48 -20.27
C LYS A 35 -3.53 -2.23 -18.93
N VAL A 36 -2.61 -3.17 -18.81
CA VAL A 36 -2.40 -3.92 -17.57
C VAL A 36 -1.98 -2.97 -16.43
N GLU A 37 -1.08 -2.04 -16.71
CA GLU A 37 -0.65 -1.03 -15.75
C GLU A 37 -1.82 -0.18 -15.28
N ILE A 38 -2.65 0.30 -16.21
CA ILE A 38 -3.82 1.13 -15.90
C ILE A 38 -4.81 0.36 -15.02
N ASP A 39 -5.12 -0.87 -15.39
CA ASP A 39 -6.05 -1.71 -14.63
C ASP A 39 -5.49 -2.05 -13.26
N LEU A 40 -4.20 -2.32 -13.16
CA LEU A 40 -3.57 -2.61 -11.88
C LEU A 40 -3.66 -1.41 -10.92
N LYS A 41 -3.43 -0.21 -11.40
CA LYS A 41 -3.58 1.00 -10.57
C LYS A 41 -4.98 1.12 -10.01
N GLU A 42 -5.98 0.91 -10.85
CA GLU A 42 -7.39 0.94 -10.41
C GLU A 42 -7.68 -0.15 -9.38
N ILE A 43 -7.20 -1.38 -9.63
CA ILE A 43 -7.39 -2.51 -8.72
C ILE A 43 -6.79 -2.19 -7.34
N LEU A 44 -5.55 -1.70 -7.30
CA LEU A 44 -4.88 -1.38 -6.04
C LEU A 44 -5.61 -0.28 -5.26
N LEU A 45 -6.07 0.76 -5.94
CA LEU A 45 -6.84 1.83 -5.29
C LEU A 45 -8.16 1.29 -4.72
N ASN A 46 -8.83 0.41 -5.43
CA ASN A 46 -10.06 -0.22 -4.94
C ASN A 46 -9.81 -1.11 -3.73
N ILE A 47 -8.71 -1.87 -3.72
CA ILE A 47 -8.33 -2.70 -2.57
C ILE A 47 -8.11 -1.82 -1.33
N ALA A 48 -7.38 -0.73 -1.48
CA ALA A 48 -7.13 0.19 -0.38
C ALA A 48 -8.44 0.73 0.20
N LYS A 49 -9.34 1.15 -0.66
CA LYS A 49 -10.66 1.66 -0.25
C LYS A 49 -11.49 0.60 0.47
N GLU A 50 -11.51 -0.64 -0.07
CA GLU A 50 -12.26 -1.75 0.52
C GLU A 50 -11.71 -2.17 1.89
N LYS A 51 -10.39 -2.11 2.05
CA LYS A 51 -9.70 -2.62 3.25
C LYS A 51 -9.35 -1.53 4.27
N GLY A 52 -9.61 -0.28 3.97
CA GLY A 52 -9.50 0.80 4.94
C GLY A 52 -8.11 1.37 5.16
N PHE A 53 -7.32 1.46 4.11
CA PHE A 53 -6.05 2.20 4.11
C PHE A 53 -5.95 3.09 2.88
N GLU A 54 -4.96 3.96 2.86
CA GLU A 54 -4.77 4.91 1.75
C GLU A 54 -3.48 4.66 0.99
N ILE A 55 -3.54 4.80 -0.33
CA ILE A 55 -2.37 4.86 -1.20
C ILE A 55 -2.11 6.34 -1.50
N ALA A 56 -1.06 6.90 -0.88
CA ALA A 56 -0.72 8.31 -1.04
C ALA A 56 0.06 8.56 -2.33
N HIS A 57 0.81 7.58 -2.80
CA HIS A 57 1.58 7.67 -4.05
C HIS A 57 1.77 6.28 -4.63
N MET A 58 1.81 6.19 -5.96
CA MET A 58 1.92 4.93 -6.66
C MET A 58 2.73 5.10 -7.95
N GLU A 59 3.71 4.23 -8.13
CA GLU A 59 4.46 4.08 -9.37
C GLU A 59 4.47 2.61 -9.77
N ILE A 60 4.09 2.34 -11.02
CA ILE A 60 3.99 0.98 -11.55
C ILE A 60 4.61 0.95 -12.94
N GLY A 61 5.19 -0.18 -13.29
CA GLY A 61 5.60 -0.50 -14.64
C GLY A 61 7.09 -0.35 -14.92
N LYS A 62 7.75 0.58 -14.26
CA LYS A 62 9.18 0.73 -14.46
C LYS A 62 9.90 -0.45 -13.81
N ASP A 63 10.65 -1.22 -14.61
CA ASP A 63 11.39 -2.40 -14.18
C ASP A 63 10.50 -3.48 -13.54
N ASP A 64 9.21 -3.52 -13.89
CA ASP A 64 8.23 -4.50 -13.41
C ASP A 64 8.02 -4.52 -11.90
N TYR A 65 8.13 -3.36 -11.29
CA TYR A 65 7.88 -3.18 -9.87
C TYR A 65 6.65 -2.34 -9.61
N VAL A 66 6.03 -2.63 -8.47
CA VAL A 66 5.01 -1.79 -7.86
C VAL A 66 5.65 -1.08 -6.69
N HIS A 67 5.56 0.24 -6.67
CA HIS A 67 6.11 1.07 -5.62
C HIS A 67 4.99 1.92 -5.05
N LEU A 68 4.66 1.71 -3.78
CA LEU A 68 3.55 2.40 -3.11
C LEU A 68 4.02 3.13 -1.86
N LEU A 69 3.43 4.30 -1.66
CA LEU A 69 3.47 4.99 -0.38
C LEU A 69 2.09 4.85 0.26
N ILE A 70 2.04 4.19 1.41
CA ILE A 70 0.79 3.81 2.08
C ILE A 70 0.66 4.56 3.39
N THR A 71 -0.53 5.12 3.65
CA THR A 71 -0.93 5.59 4.98
C THR A 71 -1.82 4.54 5.60
N ALA A 72 -1.41 4.01 6.74
CA ALA A 72 -2.06 2.87 7.38
C ALA A 72 -2.73 3.25 8.68
N PRO A 73 -3.95 2.74 8.96
CA PRO A 73 -4.54 2.88 10.30
C PRO A 73 -3.81 1.97 11.30
N PRO A 74 -3.81 2.33 12.60
CA PRO A 74 -3.11 1.54 13.62
C PRO A 74 -3.55 0.07 13.71
N LYS A 75 -4.80 -0.21 13.36
CA LYS A 75 -5.37 -1.55 13.44
C LYS A 75 -4.88 -2.53 12.37
N LEU A 76 -4.25 -2.03 11.29
CA LEU A 76 -3.76 -2.88 10.20
C LEU A 76 -2.25 -3.03 10.29
N SER A 77 -1.78 -4.28 10.35
CA SER A 77 -0.35 -4.56 10.24
C SER A 77 0.10 -4.39 8.79
N VAL A 78 1.38 -4.07 8.60
CA VAL A 78 1.97 -3.97 7.26
C VAL A 78 1.89 -5.30 6.52
N THR A 79 2.07 -6.41 7.22
CA THR A 79 1.95 -7.74 6.62
C THR A 79 0.56 -7.99 6.06
N THR A 80 -0.47 -7.59 6.79
CA THR A 80 -1.85 -7.72 6.34
C THR A 80 -2.12 -6.84 5.10
N ILE A 81 -1.63 -5.61 5.10
CA ILE A 81 -1.77 -4.70 3.96
C ILE A 81 -1.10 -5.29 2.71
N VAL A 82 0.13 -5.80 2.84
CA VAL A 82 0.84 -6.43 1.72
C VAL A 82 0.09 -7.66 1.22
N SER A 83 -0.44 -8.48 2.12
CA SER A 83 -1.22 -9.66 1.74
C SER A 83 -2.45 -9.29 0.92
N TYR A 84 -3.19 -8.26 1.34
CA TYR A 84 -4.33 -7.76 0.58
C TYR A 84 -3.90 -7.26 -0.81
N LEU A 85 -2.89 -6.41 -0.87
CA LEU A 85 -2.44 -5.81 -2.11
C LEU A 85 -1.95 -6.86 -3.12
N LYS A 86 -1.10 -7.78 -2.69
CA LYS A 86 -0.53 -8.79 -3.58
C LYS A 86 -1.55 -9.88 -3.94
N GLY A 87 -2.26 -10.41 -2.96
CA GLY A 87 -3.17 -11.54 -3.19
C GLY A 87 -4.37 -11.15 -4.04
N ILE A 88 -5.05 -10.08 -3.68
CA ILE A 88 -6.26 -9.65 -4.40
C ILE A 88 -5.93 -9.10 -5.77
N SER A 89 -4.84 -8.34 -5.91
CA SER A 89 -4.45 -7.79 -7.21
C SER A 89 -4.09 -8.90 -8.21
N ALA A 90 -3.35 -9.91 -7.78
CA ALA A 90 -3.01 -11.04 -8.64
C ALA A 90 -4.27 -11.77 -9.12
N LEU A 91 -5.19 -12.04 -8.21
CA LEU A 91 -6.45 -12.70 -8.56
C LEU A 91 -7.25 -11.90 -9.58
N ARG A 92 -7.43 -10.61 -9.33
CA ARG A 92 -8.22 -9.73 -10.21
C ARG A 92 -7.56 -9.53 -11.57
N LEU A 93 -6.24 -9.41 -11.63
CA LEU A 93 -5.52 -9.30 -12.90
C LEU A 93 -5.63 -10.59 -13.71
N PHE A 94 -5.48 -11.74 -13.10
CA PHE A 94 -5.61 -13.02 -13.80
C PHE A 94 -7.05 -13.25 -14.33
N GLN A 95 -8.05 -12.74 -13.60
CA GLN A 95 -9.44 -12.81 -14.07
C GLN A 95 -9.66 -11.91 -15.29
N ARG A 96 -9.07 -10.73 -15.30
CA ARG A 96 -9.18 -9.77 -16.43
C ARG A 96 -8.33 -10.18 -17.62
N TYR A 97 -7.19 -10.83 -17.38
CA TYR A 97 -6.20 -11.19 -18.39
C TYR A 97 -5.84 -12.67 -18.27
N PRO A 98 -6.69 -13.57 -18.80
CA PRO A 98 -6.41 -15.01 -18.73
C PRO A 98 -5.09 -15.41 -19.39
N ASP A 99 -4.66 -14.69 -20.44
CA ASP A 99 -3.39 -14.94 -21.13
C ASP A 99 -2.21 -14.62 -20.22
N LEU A 100 -2.35 -13.59 -19.37
CA LEU A 100 -1.34 -13.28 -18.38
C LEU A 100 -1.16 -14.42 -17.38
N GLN A 101 -2.25 -15.02 -16.94
CA GLN A 101 -2.21 -16.17 -16.04
C GLN A 101 -1.43 -17.34 -16.65
N ARG A 102 -1.57 -17.58 -17.96
CA ARG A 102 -0.86 -18.64 -18.66
C ARG A 102 0.65 -18.44 -18.67
N GLN A 103 1.12 -17.20 -18.75
CA GLN A 103 2.55 -16.89 -18.69
C GLN A 103 3.18 -17.26 -17.36
N TYR A 104 2.38 -17.34 -16.31
CA TYR A 104 2.81 -17.69 -14.96
C TYR A 104 2.41 -19.12 -14.58
N TRP A 105 1.95 -19.90 -15.56
CA TRP A 105 1.63 -21.30 -15.35
C TRP A 105 2.92 -22.10 -15.38
N LEU A 106 3.41 -22.44 -14.19
CA LEU A 106 4.58 -23.28 -14.05
C LEU A 106 4.22 -24.75 -14.22
N PRO A 107 5.20 -25.60 -14.60
CA PRO A 107 5.00 -27.05 -14.69
C PRO A 107 4.43 -27.65 -13.40
N GLU A 108 4.68 -27.04 -12.27
CA GLU A 108 4.21 -27.48 -10.97
C GLU A 108 2.84 -26.90 -10.55
N GLY A 109 2.15 -26.23 -11.45
CA GLY A 109 0.82 -25.66 -11.18
C GLY A 109 0.80 -24.44 -10.29
N GLN A 110 1.93 -23.85 -9.98
CA GLN A 110 2.00 -22.64 -9.16
C GLN A 110 1.75 -21.40 -10.02
N ARG A 111 0.72 -20.64 -9.64
CA ARG A 111 0.29 -19.44 -10.37
C ARG A 111 0.54 -18.23 -9.51
N HIS A 112 1.76 -17.70 -9.55
CA HIS A 112 2.11 -16.51 -8.80
C HIS A 112 2.51 -15.39 -9.75
N LEU A 113 1.73 -14.32 -9.78
CA LEU A 113 2.07 -13.11 -10.53
C LEU A 113 3.26 -12.41 -9.87
N TRP A 114 3.24 -12.31 -8.54
CA TRP A 114 4.20 -11.54 -7.78
C TRP A 114 5.32 -12.42 -7.20
N SER A 115 6.50 -11.83 -7.11
CA SER A 115 7.59 -12.41 -6.34
C SER A 115 7.13 -12.67 -4.90
N SER A 116 7.70 -13.69 -4.25
CA SER A 116 7.34 -14.04 -2.87
C SER A 116 7.80 -13.00 -1.85
N SER A 117 8.77 -12.17 -2.22
CA SER A 117 9.34 -11.16 -1.33
C SER A 117 8.76 -9.77 -1.58
N TYR A 118 8.99 -8.88 -0.63
CA TYR A 118 8.69 -7.47 -0.75
C TYR A 118 9.63 -6.67 0.15
N PHE A 119 9.85 -5.41 -0.23
CA PHE A 119 10.56 -4.45 0.59
C PHE A 119 9.56 -3.57 1.31
N VAL A 120 9.79 -3.30 2.58
CA VAL A 120 9.00 -2.34 3.34
C VAL A 120 9.89 -1.53 4.27
N GLU A 121 9.63 -0.22 4.32
CA GLU A 121 10.21 0.65 5.33
C GLU A 121 9.14 1.57 5.89
N SER A 122 9.22 1.86 7.17
CA SER A 122 8.39 2.89 7.78
C SER A 122 8.98 4.25 7.44
N ILE A 123 8.12 5.19 7.09
CA ILE A 123 8.54 6.56 6.83
C ILE A 123 8.21 7.39 8.05
N GLY A 124 9.23 7.65 8.85
CA GLY A 124 9.11 8.40 10.08
C GLY A 124 9.28 9.88 9.84
N VAL A 125 8.37 10.50 9.09
CA VAL A 125 8.38 11.96 9.05
C VAL A 125 7.43 12.45 10.11
N THR A 126 7.99 12.71 11.26
CA THR A 126 7.27 13.29 12.39
C THR A 126 7.33 14.79 12.28
N ASN A 127 6.19 15.43 12.09
CA ASN A 127 6.07 16.84 12.37
C ASN A 127 5.97 16.98 13.90
N GLN A 128 7.11 17.26 14.54
CA GLN A 128 7.18 17.38 15.98
C GLN A 128 6.24 18.45 16.53
N ASP A 129 6.06 19.55 15.80
CA ASP A 129 5.16 20.63 16.21
C ASP A 129 3.70 20.16 16.24
N ALA A 130 3.29 19.39 15.26
CA ALA A 130 1.93 18.84 15.23
C ALA A 130 1.70 17.85 16.38
N ILE A 131 2.69 17.04 16.71
CA ILE A 131 2.62 16.10 17.83
C ILE A 131 2.55 16.86 19.15
N ALA A 132 3.41 17.86 19.34
CA ALA A 132 3.42 18.68 20.54
C ALA A 132 2.08 19.37 20.73
N LYS A 133 1.53 19.95 19.67
CA LYS A 133 0.21 20.59 19.71
C LYS A 133 -0.90 19.60 20.07
N TYR A 134 -0.87 18.40 19.51
CA TYR A 134 -1.85 17.38 19.83
C TYR A 134 -1.79 17.00 21.31
N ILE A 135 -0.60 16.82 21.87
CA ILE A 135 -0.41 16.50 23.28
C ILE A 135 -0.92 17.64 24.17
N ASP A 136 -0.61 18.89 23.83
CA ASP A 136 -1.06 20.06 24.58
C ASP A 136 -2.59 20.18 24.56
N ASP A 137 -3.22 19.94 23.41
CA ASP A 137 -4.68 19.96 23.29
C ASP A 137 -5.33 18.87 24.13
N GLN A 138 -4.72 17.69 24.22
CA GLN A 138 -5.20 16.61 25.08
C GLN A 138 -5.12 17.00 26.55
N ARG A 139 -4.04 17.62 26.98
CA ARG A 139 -3.89 18.12 28.37
C ARG A 139 -4.96 19.14 28.72
N LYS A 140 -5.27 20.06 27.80
CA LYS A 140 -6.33 21.04 27.99
C LYS A 140 -7.70 20.40 28.17
N LYS A 141 -8.00 19.39 27.36
CA LYS A 141 -9.27 18.64 27.46
C LYS A 141 -9.40 17.93 28.80
N GLU A 142 -8.32 17.37 29.32
CA GLU A 142 -8.32 16.68 30.61
C GLU A 142 -8.52 17.68 31.77
N GLN A 143 -7.98 18.91 31.64
CA GLN A 143 -8.15 19.95 32.64
C GLN A 143 -9.54 20.57 32.65
N ASP A 144 -10.23 20.56 31.50
CA ASP A 144 -11.57 21.13 31.35
C ASP A 144 -12.69 20.16 31.72
N LEU A 145 -12.35 18.97 32.18
CA LEU A 145 -13.31 17.98 32.67
C LEU A 145 -13.68 18.26 34.13
#